data_f27c4e7e9a4ac06c4aab7477c07ab86b
#
_entry.id   f27c4e7e9a4ac06c4aab7477c07ab86b
#
_cell.length_a   1.000
_cell.length_b   1.000
_cell.length_c   1.000
_cell.angle_alpha   90.00
_cell.angle_beta   90.00
_cell.angle_gamma   90.00
#
_symmetry.space_group_name_H-M   'P 1'
#
loop_
_entity.id
_entity.type
_entity.pdbx_description
1 polymer ?
#
loop_
_entity_poly.entity_id
_entity_poly.type
_entity_poly.pdbx_seq_one_letter_code
_entity_poly.pdbx_strand_id
1 'polypeptide(L)'
;MAAGGCRWRSCLEVVASRQGQRVQHFQQAEDVLLTLLEHVHAEEPRFLVDYSRNLEAFDFVLCASEDAVVVEVPLRIDGDALRVRPCQPMDTGSTGHGQLGACSLEVPSVVTGVGDWTSTGSTGEMEQVRCLAPGKVLQRLKELLVSAIVQCQRRSLLQPGDLSAENLVEDATELPLLVRGGWRTIRFDVVPVVRRRQESPGLDGRQRDRGFPKGTLQKATGDAHFVPASNHCWRPSTHLPILKLLWAVDTLQGPRLDSLRLLEQLRSQDWREEDGRDGLTFNHLKMVLLWSTELFPSPEDWQDLEGSVYRLLVVLLRCLATQRLPHFLHPEQNLFQGDPHRLASLYPKVEAFAWDPARFLRFHFGLPTRADGVQADPALRALLQLPAKDGAYWDTAYFDVLLSQLQVYQIQDATRRSAMSWLLTKLRRDIPLQS
;
A
#
# COMPACT_ATOMS: atom_id res chain seq x y z
N MET A 1 -16.07 -27.84 13.12
CA MET A 1 -15.64 -26.43 13.07
C MET A 1 -14.50 -26.07 14.05
N ALA A 2 -14.31 -26.77 15.18
CA ALA A 2 -13.23 -26.44 16.16
C ALA A 2 -11.78 -26.78 15.71
N ALA A 3 -11.58 -27.67 14.77
CA ALA A 3 -10.24 -28.10 14.35
C ALA A 3 -9.52 -27.14 13.37
N GLY A 4 -10.27 -26.31 12.64
CA GLY A 4 -9.72 -25.31 11.72
C GLY A 4 -9.13 -24.10 12.46
N GLY A 5 -9.83 -23.55 13.42
CA GLY A 5 -9.43 -22.36 14.15
C GLY A 5 -8.13 -22.51 14.94
N CYS A 6 -7.79 -23.72 15.38
CA CYS A 6 -6.53 -24.00 16.07
C CYS A 6 -5.32 -23.86 15.12
N ARG A 7 -5.45 -24.24 13.85
CA ARG A 7 -4.35 -24.22 12.87
C ARG A 7 -3.96 -22.81 12.46
N TRP A 8 -4.94 -21.95 12.20
CA TRP A 8 -4.68 -20.56 11.83
C TRP A 8 -3.97 -19.77 12.93
N ARG A 9 -4.35 -20.02 14.18
CA ARG A 9 -3.67 -19.41 15.35
C ARG A 9 -2.23 -19.86 15.47
N SER A 10 -1.94 -21.15 15.30
CA SER A 10 -0.56 -21.65 15.35
C SER A 10 0.31 -21.04 14.25
N CYS A 11 -0.25 -20.83 13.06
CA CYS A 11 0.46 -20.13 11.99
C CYS A 11 0.75 -18.67 12.38
N LEU A 12 -0.22 -17.98 12.94
CA LEU A 12 -0.08 -16.59 13.39
C LEU A 12 0.98 -16.46 14.49
N GLU A 13 1.05 -17.40 15.44
CA GLU A 13 2.07 -17.45 16.49
C GLU A 13 3.49 -17.58 15.90
N VAL A 14 3.66 -18.39 14.86
CA VAL A 14 4.95 -18.50 14.15
C VAL A 14 5.31 -17.19 13.46
N VAL A 15 4.35 -16.53 12.82
CA VAL A 15 4.56 -15.21 12.21
C VAL A 15 4.93 -14.19 13.28
N ALA A 16 4.19 -14.12 14.38
CA ALA A 16 4.41 -13.19 15.48
C ALA A 16 5.78 -13.39 16.16
N SER A 17 6.22 -14.62 16.32
CA SER A 17 7.53 -14.93 16.94
C SER A 17 8.71 -14.32 16.17
N ARG A 18 8.59 -14.22 14.85
CA ARG A 18 9.62 -13.62 13.97
C ARG A 18 9.60 -12.09 13.99
N GLN A 19 8.47 -11.48 14.36
CA GLN A 19 8.30 -10.02 14.34
C GLN A 19 9.12 -9.32 15.41
N GLY A 20 9.29 -9.89 16.60
CA GLY A 20 10.05 -9.26 17.68
C GLY A 20 11.49 -8.92 17.30
N GLN A 21 12.20 -9.86 16.66
CA GLN A 21 13.55 -9.62 16.16
C GLN A 21 13.57 -8.60 15.03
N ARG A 22 12.56 -8.62 14.15
CA ARG A 22 12.43 -7.69 13.04
C ARG A 22 12.26 -6.25 13.51
N VAL A 23 11.43 -6.03 14.54
CA VAL A 23 11.27 -4.72 15.18
C VAL A 23 12.58 -4.20 15.75
N GLN A 24 13.34 -5.05 16.43
CA GLN A 24 14.62 -4.68 17.01
C GLN A 24 15.63 -4.24 15.94
N HIS A 25 15.69 -4.98 14.82
CA HIS A 25 16.59 -4.61 13.71
C HIS A 25 16.15 -3.31 13.04
N PHE A 26 14.83 -3.10 12.91
CA PHE A 26 14.29 -1.84 12.40
C PHE A 26 14.69 -0.65 13.28
N GLN A 27 14.50 -0.76 14.59
CA GLN A 27 14.87 0.31 15.53
C GLN A 27 16.35 0.67 15.45
N GLN A 28 17.23 -0.33 15.38
CA GLN A 28 18.67 -0.09 15.23
C GLN A 28 19.01 0.64 13.92
N ALA A 29 18.37 0.26 12.81
CA ALA A 29 18.57 0.93 11.54
C ALA A 29 17.95 2.33 11.52
N GLU A 30 16.79 2.49 12.15
CA GLU A 30 16.09 3.79 12.28
C GLU A 30 16.93 4.80 13.09
N ASP A 31 17.59 4.38 14.16
CA ASP A 31 18.47 5.26 14.95
C ASP A 31 19.62 5.82 14.12
N VAL A 32 20.18 5.02 13.21
CA VAL A 32 21.19 5.48 12.24
C VAL A 32 20.58 6.50 11.28
N LEU A 33 19.41 6.21 10.71
CA LEU A 33 18.71 7.13 9.82
C LEU A 33 18.42 8.46 10.50
N LEU A 34 17.93 8.45 11.74
CA LEU A 34 17.63 9.66 12.51
C LEU A 34 18.88 10.50 12.72
N THR A 35 20.00 9.87 13.07
CA THR A 35 21.28 10.56 13.22
C THR A 35 21.67 11.31 11.93
N LEU A 36 21.45 10.70 10.76
CA LEU A 36 21.71 11.33 9.47
C LEU A 36 20.76 12.50 9.20
N LEU A 37 19.46 12.30 9.44
CA LEU A 37 18.45 13.36 9.22
C LEU A 37 18.65 14.55 10.16
N GLU A 38 19.10 14.33 11.41
CA GLU A 38 19.47 15.40 12.34
C GLU A 38 20.67 16.22 11.82
N HIS A 39 21.68 15.58 11.22
CA HIS A 39 22.78 16.28 10.57
C HIS A 39 22.30 17.08 9.35
N VAL A 40 21.44 16.50 8.52
CA VAL A 40 20.79 17.19 7.39
C VAL A 40 20.06 18.43 7.88
N HIS A 41 19.24 18.29 8.93
CA HIS A 41 18.48 19.40 9.51
C HIS A 41 19.39 20.51 10.08
N ALA A 42 20.50 20.13 10.72
CA ALA A 42 21.46 21.08 11.28
C ALA A 42 22.15 21.94 10.18
N GLU A 43 22.45 21.34 9.02
CA GLU A 43 23.05 22.06 7.88
C GLU A 43 21.98 22.81 7.04
N GLU A 44 20.77 22.24 6.91
CA GLU A 44 19.67 22.82 6.13
C GLU A 44 18.34 22.68 6.89
N PRO A 45 17.97 23.67 7.71
CA PRO A 45 16.79 23.62 8.57
C PRO A 45 15.44 23.55 7.82
N ARG A 46 15.45 23.68 6.50
CA ARG A 46 14.26 23.52 5.67
C ARG A 46 13.85 22.05 5.52
N PHE A 47 14.75 21.06 5.73
CA PHE A 47 14.40 19.66 5.87
C PHE A 47 14.08 19.34 7.33
N LEU A 48 12.87 18.85 7.61
CA LEU A 48 12.42 18.56 8.97
C LEU A 48 12.65 17.09 9.31
N VAL A 49 13.07 16.82 10.56
CA VAL A 49 13.22 15.45 11.08
C VAL A 49 11.86 14.91 11.61
N ASP A 50 10.78 15.33 11.01
CA ASP A 50 9.41 14.98 11.45
C ASP A 50 8.75 14.08 10.42
N TYR A 51 9.20 12.84 10.30
CA TYR A 51 8.49 11.82 9.54
C TYR A 51 7.60 10.97 10.48
N SER A 52 6.64 10.26 9.89
CA SER A 52 5.60 9.55 10.66
C SER A 52 6.11 8.21 11.23
N ARG A 53 7.14 8.26 12.09
CA ARG A 53 7.88 7.08 12.62
C ARG A 53 7.00 5.92 13.07
N ASN A 54 5.98 6.19 13.86
CA ASN A 54 5.12 5.14 14.40
C ASN A 54 4.32 4.42 13.31
N LEU A 55 3.89 5.14 12.26
CA LEU A 55 3.16 4.57 11.14
C LEU A 55 4.08 3.76 10.23
N GLU A 56 5.30 4.24 9.99
CA GLU A 56 6.31 3.53 9.21
C GLU A 56 6.77 2.25 9.93
N ALA A 57 7.04 2.32 11.23
CA ALA A 57 7.35 1.16 12.04
C ALA A 57 6.21 0.12 12.05
N PHE A 58 4.97 0.59 12.13
CA PHE A 58 3.79 -0.25 12.08
C PHE A 58 3.67 -0.96 10.72
N ASP A 59 3.85 -0.24 9.61
CA ASP A 59 3.82 -0.82 8.27
C ASP A 59 4.94 -1.85 8.07
N PHE A 60 6.15 -1.52 8.50
CA PHE A 60 7.31 -2.42 8.43
C PHE A 60 7.07 -3.73 9.19
N VAL A 61 6.39 -3.67 10.33
CA VAL A 61 6.05 -4.87 11.12
C VAL A 61 5.00 -5.73 10.43
N LEU A 62 4.05 -5.11 9.71
CA LEU A 62 3.03 -5.84 8.96
C LEU A 62 3.61 -6.55 7.74
N CYS A 63 4.59 -5.97 7.08
CA CYS A 63 5.25 -6.54 5.90
C CYS A 63 6.28 -7.59 6.31
N ALA A 64 6.13 -8.84 5.87
CA ALA A 64 7.04 -9.94 6.24
C ALA A 64 8.26 -10.08 5.31
N SER A 65 8.14 -9.60 4.08
CA SER A 65 9.04 -9.98 2.97
C SER A 65 9.96 -8.85 2.50
N GLU A 66 9.59 -7.62 2.76
CA GLU A 66 10.33 -6.45 2.29
C GLU A 66 11.02 -5.78 3.47
N ASP A 67 12.31 -5.58 3.35
CA ASP A 67 13.09 -4.79 4.30
C ASP A 67 13.28 -3.37 3.72
N ALA A 68 12.17 -2.78 3.23
CA ALA A 68 12.11 -1.45 2.65
C ALA A 68 11.07 -0.58 3.36
N VAL A 69 11.40 0.71 3.53
CA VAL A 69 10.54 1.70 4.21
C VAL A 69 10.63 3.01 3.46
N VAL A 70 9.50 3.65 3.17
CA VAL A 70 9.45 4.99 2.60
C VAL A 70 9.53 6.01 3.74
N VAL A 71 10.44 6.96 3.62
CA VAL A 71 10.65 8.02 4.63
C VAL A 71 10.36 9.38 4.00
N GLU A 72 9.17 9.90 4.26
CA GLU A 72 8.75 11.22 3.80
C GLU A 72 9.38 12.31 4.70
N VAL A 73 10.38 13.02 4.20
CA VAL A 73 11.06 14.15 4.90
C VAL A 73 10.37 15.45 4.57
N PRO A 74 9.65 16.09 5.52
CA PRO A 74 8.90 17.29 5.23
C PRO A 74 9.79 18.49 5.00
N LEU A 75 9.37 19.33 4.05
CA LEU A 75 9.97 20.62 3.82
C LEU A 75 9.28 21.69 4.68
N ARG A 76 10.06 22.57 5.29
CA ARG A 76 9.57 23.78 5.98
C ARG A 76 9.21 24.84 4.94
N ILE A 77 8.12 24.62 4.24
CA ILE A 77 7.53 25.50 3.24
C ILE A 77 6.06 25.63 3.58
N ASP A 78 5.52 26.85 3.46
CA ASP A 78 4.07 27.05 3.54
C ASP A 78 3.41 26.47 2.27
N GLY A 79 3.03 25.21 2.34
CA GLY A 79 2.40 24.48 1.22
C GLY A 79 1.04 25.06 0.86
N ASP A 80 0.34 25.69 1.81
CA ASP A 80 -0.98 26.31 1.58
C ASP A 80 -0.86 27.56 0.72
N ALA A 81 0.29 28.24 0.77
CA ALA A 81 0.58 29.37 -0.10
C ALA A 81 0.93 28.96 -1.54
N LEU A 82 1.31 27.70 -1.79
CA LEU A 82 1.67 27.23 -3.12
C LEU A 82 0.42 27.00 -3.99
N ARG A 83 0.52 27.30 -5.29
CA ARG A 83 -0.55 27.00 -6.26
C ARG A 83 -0.25 25.71 -7.00
N VAL A 84 -1.20 24.76 -6.94
CA VAL A 84 -1.09 23.48 -7.63
C VAL A 84 -1.64 23.63 -9.05
N ARG A 85 -0.82 23.31 -10.06
CA ARG A 85 -1.25 23.24 -11.47
C ARG A 85 -0.93 21.89 -12.07
N PRO A 86 -1.81 21.30 -12.88
CA PRO A 86 -1.49 20.09 -13.63
C PRO A 86 -0.24 20.28 -14.49
N CYS A 87 0.67 19.31 -14.53
CA CYS A 87 1.78 19.31 -15.46
C CYS A 87 1.27 19.09 -16.89
N GLN A 88 1.89 19.78 -17.85
CA GLN A 88 1.60 19.54 -19.28
C GLN A 88 2.31 18.26 -19.74
N PRO A 89 1.76 17.54 -20.76
CA PRO A 89 2.35 16.30 -21.26
C PRO A 89 3.81 16.40 -21.76
N MET A 90 4.28 17.58 -22.07
CA MET A 90 5.66 17.84 -22.49
C MET A 90 6.66 17.85 -21.33
N ASP A 91 6.19 18.05 -20.09
CA ASP A 91 7.04 18.13 -18.89
C ASP A 91 7.33 16.74 -18.28
N THR A 92 6.57 15.75 -18.67
CA THR A 92 6.71 14.36 -18.21
C THR A 92 7.60 13.58 -19.15
N GLY A 93 8.89 13.77 -19.21
CA GLY A 93 9.85 13.09 -20.11
C GLY A 93 9.39 11.74 -20.68
N SER A 94 9.96 11.29 -21.77
CA SER A 94 9.53 10.23 -22.72
C SER A 94 9.23 8.81 -22.17
N THR A 95 8.98 8.62 -20.87
CA THR A 95 8.45 7.38 -20.32
C THR A 95 6.93 7.41 -20.40
N GLY A 96 6.36 6.83 -21.44
CA GLY A 96 4.99 6.94 -21.93
C GLY A 96 3.85 6.41 -21.04
N HIS A 97 3.94 6.51 -19.74
CA HIS A 97 2.85 6.35 -18.81
C HIS A 97 2.67 7.66 -18.07
N GLY A 98 1.79 8.54 -18.57
CA GLY A 98 1.37 9.76 -17.89
C GLY A 98 1.00 9.42 -16.45
N GLN A 99 1.85 9.77 -15.48
CA GLN A 99 1.57 9.56 -14.08
C GLN A 99 0.34 10.39 -13.74
N LEU A 100 -0.78 9.71 -13.47
CA LEU A 100 -2.03 10.35 -13.05
C LEU A 100 -1.76 11.28 -11.86
N GLY A 101 -2.13 12.56 -12.00
CA GLY A 101 -2.00 13.54 -10.93
C GLY A 101 -0.68 14.29 -10.86
N ALA A 102 0.23 14.16 -11.86
CA ALA A 102 1.44 14.98 -11.90
C ALA A 102 1.10 16.47 -11.97
N CYS A 103 1.73 17.28 -11.12
CA CYS A 103 1.47 18.70 -10.98
C CYS A 103 2.75 19.49 -10.74
N SER A 104 2.71 20.78 -11.06
CA SER A 104 3.70 21.76 -10.67
C SER A 104 3.21 22.55 -9.44
N LEU A 105 4.13 22.87 -8.55
CA LEU A 105 3.88 23.71 -7.38
C LEU A 105 4.44 25.10 -7.64
N GLU A 106 3.55 26.05 -7.98
CA GLU A 106 3.95 27.44 -8.22
C GLU A 106 4.22 28.16 -6.90
N VAL A 107 5.31 28.89 -6.88
CA VAL A 107 5.79 29.66 -5.72
C VAL A 107 5.42 31.12 -5.91
N PRO A 108 4.41 31.66 -5.23
CA PRO A 108 4.11 33.09 -5.26
C PRO A 108 5.27 33.93 -4.73
N SER A 109 5.33 35.20 -5.14
CA SER A 109 6.41 36.13 -4.74
C SER A 109 6.46 36.36 -3.22
N VAL A 110 5.37 36.11 -2.52
CA VAL A 110 5.26 36.22 -1.06
C VAL A 110 6.06 35.13 -0.33
N VAL A 111 6.26 33.98 -0.96
CA VAL A 111 7.01 32.85 -0.37
C VAL A 111 8.51 33.12 -0.57
N THR A 112 9.20 33.37 0.52
CA THR A 112 10.64 33.65 0.55
C THR A 112 11.44 32.44 1.01
N GLY A 113 12.77 32.45 0.73
CA GLY A 113 13.67 31.40 1.25
C GLY A 113 13.73 30.11 0.45
N VAL A 114 13.05 30.00 -0.70
CA VAL A 114 13.06 28.82 -1.56
C VAL A 114 13.57 29.10 -2.99
N GLY A 115 14.21 30.27 -3.19
CA GLY A 115 14.62 30.70 -4.53
C GLY A 115 15.61 29.77 -5.23
N ASP A 116 16.50 29.13 -4.47
CA ASP A 116 17.48 28.14 -4.91
C ASP A 116 16.84 26.84 -5.38
N TRP A 117 15.65 26.51 -4.89
CA TRP A 117 14.87 25.32 -5.24
C TRP A 117 13.83 25.57 -6.35
N THR A 118 13.75 26.80 -6.86
CA THR A 118 12.79 27.13 -7.92
C THR A 118 13.43 27.04 -9.31
N SER A 119 12.59 26.75 -10.29
CA SER A 119 12.87 26.91 -11.71
C SER A 119 11.83 27.83 -12.34
N THR A 120 12.22 28.56 -13.39
CA THR A 120 11.29 29.36 -14.19
C THR A 120 10.65 28.47 -15.25
N GLY A 121 9.34 28.23 -15.15
CA GLY A 121 8.55 27.57 -16.18
C GLY A 121 8.19 28.58 -17.29
N SER A 122 8.38 28.19 -18.55
CA SER A 122 7.91 28.96 -19.70
C SER A 122 6.47 28.53 -20.03
N THR A 123 5.49 29.20 -19.43
CA THR A 123 4.13 29.20 -20.02
C THR A 123 4.11 30.32 -21.07
N GLY A 124 3.73 29.97 -22.31
CA GLY A 124 3.85 30.77 -23.52
C GLY A 124 3.20 32.18 -23.55
N GLU A 125 2.84 32.75 -22.43
CA GLU A 125 2.37 34.14 -22.28
C GLU A 125 3.09 34.81 -21.10
N MET A 126 4.02 35.69 -21.40
CA MET A 126 4.62 36.81 -20.67
C MET A 126 4.85 36.77 -19.15
N GLU A 127 4.41 35.87 -18.34
CA GLU A 127 4.70 35.77 -16.92
C GLU A 127 5.67 34.63 -16.63
N GLN A 128 6.87 34.97 -16.17
CA GLN A 128 7.81 33.97 -15.64
C GLN A 128 7.29 33.45 -14.31
N VAL A 129 6.61 32.30 -14.36
CA VAL A 129 6.12 31.63 -13.16
C VAL A 129 7.26 30.82 -12.54
N ARG A 130 7.54 31.04 -11.25
CA ARG A 130 8.49 30.26 -10.49
C ARG A 130 7.81 29.01 -9.94
N CYS A 131 8.35 27.85 -10.24
CA CYS A 131 7.86 26.57 -9.72
C CYS A 131 8.91 25.91 -8.83
N LEU A 132 8.48 25.28 -7.76
CA LEU A 132 9.34 24.45 -6.91
C LEU A 132 9.78 23.22 -7.72
N ALA A 133 11.09 23.07 -7.95
CA ALA A 133 11.67 22.02 -8.78
C ALA A 133 12.05 20.81 -7.92
N PRO A 134 11.36 19.65 -8.05
CA PRO A 134 11.67 18.47 -7.25
C PRO A 134 13.12 18.02 -7.39
N GLY A 135 13.67 18.03 -8.61
CA GLY A 135 15.05 17.65 -8.87
C GLY A 135 16.09 18.48 -8.10
N LYS A 136 15.88 19.81 -7.96
CA LYS A 136 16.76 20.65 -7.15
C LYS A 136 16.66 20.33 -5.65
N VAL A 137 15.46 20.04 -5.16
CA VAL A 137 15.24 19.65 -3.76
C VAL A 137 15.89 18.31 -3.47
N LEU A 138 15.70 17.33 -4.35
CA LEU A 138 16.33 16.01 -4.25
C LEU A 138 17.85 16.08 -4.31
N GLN A 139 18.40 16.86 -5.26
CA GLN A 139 19.84 17.04 -5.37
C GLN A 139 20.43 17.63 -4.09
N ARG A 140 19.76 18.64 -3.52
CA ARG A 140 20.22 19.24 -2.26
C ARG A 140 20.15 18.26 -1.10
N LEU A 141 19.06 17.49 -0.98
CA LEU A 141 18.93 16.46 0.04
C LEU A 141 20.02 15.38 -0.10
N LYS A 142 20.31 14.96 -1.34
CA LYS A 142 21.39 14.01 -1.66
C LYS A 142 22.76 14.51 -1.18
N GLU A 143 23.11 15.75 -1.49
CA GLU A 143 24.37 16.36 -1.07
C GLU A 143 24.52 16.39 0.45
N LEU A 144 23.43 16.74 1.15
CA LEU A 144 23.41 16.81 2.60
C LEU A 144 23.51 15.42 3.25
N LEU A 145 22.81 14.43 2.69
CA LEU A 145 22.92 13.04 3.17
C LEU A 145 24.34 12.48 2.99
N VAL A 146 24.97 12.73 1.83
CA VAL A 146 26.37 12.34 1.61
C VAL A 146 27.30 13.05 2.60
N SER A 147 27.13 14.35 2.83
CA SER A 147 27.88 15.11 3.84
C SER A 147 27.69 14.51 5.24
N ALA A 148 26.45 14.23 5.63
CA ALA A 148 26.11 13.64 6.91
C ALA A 148 26.78 12.26 7.11
N ILE A 149 26.73 11.39 6.08
CA ILE A 149 27.38 10.08 6.10
C ILE A 149 28.88 10.23 6.36
N VAL A 150 29.57 11.08 5.60
CA VAL A 150 31.01 11.31 5.74
C VAL A 150 31.35 11.87 7.14
N GLN A 151 30.55 12.79 7.66
CA GLN A 151 30.76 13.36 8.99
C GLN A 151 30.54 12.31 10.09
N CYS A 152 29.50 11.49 10.02
CA CYS A 152 29.20 10.43 10.97
C CYS A 152 30.31 9.35 10.98
N GLN A 153 30.83 9.00 9.81
CA GLN A 153 31.98 8.07 9.70
C GLN A 153 33.25 8.67 10.34
N ARG A 154 33.57 9.94 10.05
CA ARG A 154 34.74 10.63 10.66
C ARG A 154 34.65 10.72 12.18
N ARG A 155 33.46 10.85 12.74
CA ARG A 155 33.21 10.90 14.18
C ARG A 155 33.07 9.50 14.82
N SER A 156 33.27 8.44 14.05
CA SER A 156 33.09 7.04 14.48
C SER A 156 31.69 6.74 15.03
N LEU A 157 30.68 7.48 14.60
CA LEU A 157 29.27 7.24 14.92
C LEU A 157 28.71 6.11 14.06
N LEU A 158 29.31 5.87 12.90
CA LEU A 158 28.96 4.79 11.97
C LEU A 158 30.21 3.96 11.67
N GLN A 159 30.06 2.63 11.70
CA GLN A 159 31.15 1.74 11.28
C GLN A 159 31.13 1.60 9.73
N PRO A 160 32.29 1.32 9.12
CA PRO A 160 32.33 1.00 7.70
C PRO A 160 31.43 -0.21 7.39
N GLY A 161 30.48 -0.05 6.47
CA GLY A 161 29.51 -1.09 6.08
C GLY A 161 28.18 -1.05 6.82
N ASP A 162 28.00 -0.17 7.83
CA ASP A 162 26.69 0.04 8.47
C ASP A 162 25.71 0.77 7.57
N LEU A 163 26.23 1.51 6.59
CA LEU A 163 25.41 2.28 5.66
C LEU A 163 26.03 2.27 4.26
N SER A 164 25.19 2.07 3.27
CA SER A 164 25.49 2.22 1.85
C SER A 164 24.40 3.11 1.20
N ALA A 165 24.84 4.10 0.44
CA ALA A 165 23.96 4.87 -0.44
C ALA A 165 24.07 4.25 -1.83
N GLU A 166 23.14 3.35 -2.18
CA GLU A 166 23.15 2.71 -3.48
C GLU A 166 22.61 3.64 -4.57
N ASN A 167 23.32 3.62 -5.72
CA ASN A 167 22.87 4.14 -7.01
C ASN A 167 21.93 5.35 -6.96
N LEU A 168 22.46 6.48 -6.47
CA LEU A 168 21.76 7.75 -6.56
C LEU A 168 21.76 8.21 -8.03
N VAL A 169 20.85 7.64 -8.83
CA VAL A 169 20.69 7.95 -10.26
C VAL A 169 20.24 9.41 -10.42
N GLU A 170 20.64 10.06 -11.49
CA GLU A 170 20.33 11.48 -11.74
C GLU A 170 18.83 11.78 -11.82
N ASP A 171 18.03 10.83 -12.32
CA ASP A 171 16.58 10.98 -12.49
C ASP A 171 15.76 10.26 -11.38
N ALA A 172 16.38 9.91 -10.26
CA ALA A 172 15.68 9.26 -9.15
C ALA A 172 14.65 10.20 -8.52
N THR A 173 13.49 9.67 -8.18
CA THR A 173 12.43 10.37 -7.41
C THR A 173 12.55 10.16 -5.91
N GLU A 174 13.47 9.29 -5.48
CA GLU A 174 13.75 8.90 -4.11
C GLU A 174 15.26 8.65 -3.91
N LEU A 175 15.71 8.72 -2.67
CA LEU A 175 17.11 8.49 -2.29
C LEU A 175 17.21 7.22 -1.46
N PRO A 176 17.58 6.06 -2.06
CA PRO A 176 17.69 4.81 -1.33
C PRO A 176 18.93 4.79 -0.43
N LEU A 177 18.72 4.52 0.85
CA LEU A 177 19.76 4.28 1.85
C LEU A 177 19.64 2.85 2.36
N LEU A 178 20.70 2.08 2.26
CA LEU A 178 20.79 0.75 2.87
C LEU A 178 21.46 0.88 4.24
N VAL A 179 20.71 0.64 5.28
CA VAL A 179 21.18 0.75 6.67
C VAL A 179 21.19 -0.62 7.33
N ARG A 180 22.30 -0.97 7.96
CA ARG A 180 22.46 -2.22 8.69
C ARG A 180 21.80 -2.12 10.06
N GLY A 181 20.78 -2.97 10.29
CA GLY A 181 20.17 -3.18 11.60
C GLY A 181 20.50 -4.57 12.11
N GLY A 182 21.53 -4.71 12.96
CA GLY A 182 22.02 -6.01 13.39
C GLY A 182 22.59 -6.84 12.23
N TRP A 183 21.97 -7.99 11.94
CA TRP A 183 22.36 -8.85 10.80
C TRP A 183 21.53 -8.61 9.52
N ARG A 184 20.53 -7.73 9.56
CA ARG A 184 19.70 -7.35 8.40
C ARG A 184 20.14 -6.01 7.83
N THR A 185 19.89 -5.83 6.55
CA THR A 185 20.00 -4.54 5.87
C THR A 185 18.60 -4.06 5.54
N ILE A 186 18.26 -2.84 5.97
CA ILE A 186 16.97 -2.21 5.73
C ILE A 186 17.18 -1.08 4.74
N ARG A 187 16.36 -1.05 3.70
CA ARG A 187 16.35 0.02 2.71
C ARG A 187 15.39 1.11 3.16
N PHE A 188 15.89 2.33 3.30
CA PHE A 188 15.08 3.51 3.49
C PHE A 188 15.06 4.34 2.22
N ASP A 189 13.89 4.46 1.62
CA ASP A 189 13.65 5.32 0.45
C ASP A 189 13.28 6.71 0.95
N VAL A 190 14.28 7.61 1.02
CA VAL A 190 14.11 8.96 1.55
C VAL A 190 13.56 9.88 0.48
N VAL A 191 12.39 10.48 0.75
CA VAL A 191 11.65 11.28 -0.20
C VAL A 191 11.32 12.65 0.42
N PRO A 192 11.71 13.79 -0.20
CA PRO A 192 11.29 15.10 0.28
C PRO A 192 9.79 15.30 0.00
N VAL A 193 9.08 15.89 0.97
CA VAL A 193 7.63 16.09 0.86
C VAL A 193 7.21 17.52 1.17
N VAL A 194 6.33 18.07 0.33
CA VAL A 194 5.61 19.31 0.61
C VAL A 194 4.27 18.96 1.23
N ARG A 195 4.03 19.42 2.46
CA ARG A 195 2.76 19.27 3.16
C ARG A 195 1.83 20.43 2.86
N ARG A 196 0.59 20.15 2.53
CA ARG A 196 -0.46 21.13 2.34
C ARG A 196 -1.74 20.68 3.02
N ARG A 197 -2.45 21.57 3.68
CA ARG A 197 -3.79 21.28 4.18
C ARG A 197 -4.76 21.16 3.02
N GLN A 198 -5.52 20.09 2.99
CA GLN A 198 -6.55 19.92 1.98
C GLN A 198 -7.86 20.44 2.56
N GLU A 199 -8.34 21.58 2.05
CA GLU A 199 -9.70 22.01 2.30
C GLU A 199 -10.63 20.99 1.65
N SER A 200 -11.22 20.13 2.48
CA SER A 200 -12.17 19.05 2.14
C SER A 200 -11.88 18.40 0.79
N PRO A 201 -11.29 17.21 0.74
CA PRO A 201 -11.25 16.50 -0.52
C PRO A 201 -12.69 16.43 -1.02
N GLY A 202 -12.94 16.87 -2.23
CA GLY A 202 -14.17 16.58 -2.94
C GLY A 202 -14.25 15.07 -3.15
N LEU A 203 -14.43 14.33 -2.07
CA LEU A 203 -14.89 12.95 -2.10
C LEU A 203 -16.31 13.04 -2.63
N ASP A 204 -16.43 13.04 -3.98
CA ASP A 204 -17.68 13.04 -4.70
C ASP A 204 -18.67 12.13 -3.99
N GLY A 205 -19.62 12.71 -3.23
CA GLY A 205 -20.88 12.18 -2.74
C GLY A 205 -20.99 10.74 -2.26
N ARG A 206 -19.94 9.95 -2.31
CA ARG A 206 -19.89 8.58 -1.82
C ARG A 206 -19.52 8.61 -0.36
N GLN A 207 -20.51 8.40 0.45
CA GLN A 207 -20.40 8.17 1.90
C GLN A 207 -19.64 6.86 2.15
N ARG A 208 -18.30 6.90 2.03
CA ARG A 208 -17.42 5.72 2.11
C ARG A 208 -16.89 5.41 3.50
N ASP A 209 -17.50 5.93 4.55
CA ASP A 209 -17.14 5.55 5.94
C ASP A 209 -17.71 4.16 6.34
N ARG A 210 -18.16 3.33 5.36
CA ARG A 210 -18.61 1.98 5.67
C ARG A 210 -17.45 1.17 6.23
N GLY A 211 -17.65 0.54 7.39
CA GLY A 211 -16.64 -0.28 8.05
C GLY A 211 -15.55 0.48 8.79
N PHE A 212 -15.46 1.80 8.62
CA PHE A 212 -14.56 2.68 9.37
C PHE A 212 -15.34 3.59 10.32
N PRO A 213 -14.73 4.03 11.44
CA PRO A 213 -15.32 5.05 12.29
C PRO A 213 -15.57 6.34 11.49
N LYS A 214 -16.68 7.01 11.78
CA LYS A 214 -17.08 8.25 11.07
C LYS A 214 -15.95 9.29 11.08
N GLY A 215 -15.64 9.84 9.91
CA GLY A 215 -14.60 10.85 9.72
C GLY A 215 -13.18 10.29 9.63
N THR A 216 -13.00 8.96 9.60
CA THR A 216 -11.67 8.35 9.46
C THR A 216 -11.04 8.70 8.12
N LEU A 217 -11.76 8.60 7.01
CA LEU A 217 -11.26 8.96 5.69
C LEU A 217 -10.87 10.44 5.63
N GLN A 218 -11.71 11.32 6.15
CA GLN A 218 -11.43 12.75 6.19
C GLN A 218 -10.17 13.07 7.00
N LYS A 219 -9.98 12.41 8.16
CA LYS A 219 -8.76 12.57 8.96
C LYS A 219 -7.52 12.00 8.28
N ALA A 220 -7.64 10.88 7.57
CA ALA A 220 -6.54 10.28 6.85
C ALA A 220 -6.08 11.14 5.67
N THR A 221 -7.01 11.77 4.95
CA THR A 221 -6.77 12.57 3.75
C THR A 221 -6.74 14.07 3.99
N GLY A 222 -6.82 14.54 5.25
CA GLY A 222 -6.88 15.97 5.60
C GLY A 222 -5.64 16.78 5.23
N ASP A 223 -4.48 16.11 5.10
CA ASP A 223 -3.23 16.70 4.62
C ASP A 223 -2.88 16.07 3.27
N ALA A 224 -2.65 16.90 2.26
CA ALA A 224 -2.08 16.46 1.00
C ALA A 224 -0.55 16.53 1.07
N HIS A 225 0.10 15.42 0.78
CA HIS A 225 1.54 15.31 0.66
C HIS A 225 1.90 15.26 -0.82
N PHE A 226 2.83 16.13 -1.25
CA PHE A 226 3.34 16.11 -2.61
C PHE A 226 4.78 15.63 -2.60
N VAL A 227 5.04 14.56 -3.33
CA VAL A 227 6.35 13.91 -3.49
C VAL A 227 6.85 14.08 -4.93
N PRO A 228 8.16 13.99 -5.20
CA PRO A 228 8.69 14.03 -6.56
C PRO A 228 8.06 12.96 -7.46
N ALA A 229 7.62 13.37 -8.65
CA ALA A 229 7.19 12.47 -9.72
C ALA A 229 8.24 12.39 -10.82
N SER A 230 8.99 13.49 -11.01
CA SER A 230 10.12 13.64 -11.94
C SER A 230 10.98 14.80 -11.45
N ASN A 231 12.02 15.16 -12.20
CA ASN A 231 12.82 16.35 -11.89
C ASN A 231 12.03 17.67 -11.95
N HIS A 232 10.87 17.69 -12.60
CA HIS A 232 10.07 18.90 -12.84
C HIS A 232 8.68 18.87 -12.22
N CYS A 233 8.13 17.67 -11.97
CA CYS A 233 6.76 17.50 -11.51
C CYS A 233 6.69 16.83 -10.14
N TRP A 234 5.72 17.26 -9.34
CA TRP A 234 5.29 16.63 -8.10
C TRP A 234 4.07 15.74 -8.35
N ARG A 235 3.78 14.84 -7.44
CA ARG A 235 2.53 14.08 -7.43
C ARG A 235 1.98 13.97 -6.01
N PRO A 236 0.66 13.88 -5.83
CA PRO A 236 0.09 13.55 -4.53
C PRO A 236 0.58 12.18 -4.05
N SER A 237 1.01 12.09 -2.79
CA SER A 237 1.33 10.83 -2.12
C SER A 237 0.08 10.27 -1.44
N THR A 238 -0.19 8.99 -1.65
CA THR A 238 -1.21 8.25 -0.92
C THR A 238 -0.63 7.40 0.20
N HIS A 239 0.69 7.39 0.35
CA HIS A 239 1.40 6.55 1.30
C HIS A 239 0.91 6.79 2.74
N LEU A 240 1.11 7.98 3.28
CA LEU A 240 0.70 8.30 4.64
C LEU A 240 -0.82 8.20 4.88
N PRO A 241 -1.71 8.65 3.99
CA PRO A 241 -3.14 8.37 4.09
C PRO A 241 -3.49 6.89 4.21
N ILE A 242 -2.86 6.02 3.44
CA ILE A 242 -3.07 4.56 3.54
C ILE A 242 -2.58 4.03 4.88
N LEU A 243 -1.42 4.47 5.38
CA LEU A 243 -0.92 4.06 6.71
C LEU A 243 -1.87 4.49 7.84
N LYS A 244 -2.41 5.72 7.77
CA LYS A 244 -3.41 6.21 8.73
C LYS A 244 -4.68 5.34 8.69
N LEU A 245 -5.12 4.89 7.50
CA LEU A 245 -6.26 3.99 7.37
C LEU A 245 -5.98 2.61 7.94
N LEU A 246 -4.80 2.05 7.68
CA LEU A 246 -4.39 0.76 8.28
C LEU A 246 -4.31 0.85 9.80
N TRP A 247 -3.78 1.94 10.33
CA TRP A 247 -3.78 2.22 11.77
C TRP A 247 -5.20 2.29 12.33
N ALA A 248 -6.14 2.89 11.59
CA ALA A 248 -7.55 2.90 11.99
C ALA A 248 -8.16 1.49 11.95
N VAL A 249 -7.76 0.62 11.01
CA VAL A 249 -8.19 -0.79 10.98
C VAL A 249 -7.71 -1.54 12.22
N ASP A 250 -6.51 -1.23 12.75
CA ASP A 250 -6.00 -1.84 14.00
C ASP A 250 -6.89 -1.54 15.22
N THR A 251 -7.58 -0.40 15.20
CA THR A 251 -8.52 -0.04 16.28
C THR A 251 -9.88 -0.73 16.17
N LEU A 252 -10.16 -1.40 15.05
CA LEU A 252 -11.42 -2.12 14.84
C LEU A 252 -11.37 -3.50 15.50
N GLN A 253 -12.54 -4.00 15.87
CA GLN A 253 -12.66 -5.35 16.44
C GLN A 253 -12.35 -6.43 15.40
N GLY A 254 -11.79 -7.53 15.89
CA GLY A 254 -11.52 -8.74 15.12
C GLY A 254 -10.12 -8.77 14.45
N PRO A 255 -9.70 -9.95 13.97
CA PRO A 255 -8.33 -10.21 13.50
C PRO A 255 -8.07 -9.74 12.06
N ARG A 256 -8.47 -8.48 11.71
CA ARG A 256 -8.28 -7.93 10.36
C ARG A 256 -6.81 -7.88 9.95
N LEU A 257 -5.97 -7.28 10.80
CA LEU A 257 -4.54 -7.17 10.53
C LEU A 257 -3.82 -8.52 10.63
N ASP A 258 -4.29 -9.40 11.51
CA ASP A 258 -3.74 -10.76 11.59
C ASP A 258 -4.01 -11.57 10.33
N SER A 259 -5.17 -11.37 9.70
CA SER A 259 -5.47 -11.97 8.39
C SER A 259 -4.57 -11.41 7.28
N LEU A 260 -4.28 -10.10 7.31
CA LEU A 260 -3.32 -9.48 6.39
C LEU A 260 -1.92 -10.05 6.57
N ARG A 261 -1.43 -10.19 7.82
CA ARG A 261 -0.11 -10.77 8.13
C ARG A 261 0.04 -12.20 7.61
N LEU A 262 -1.01 -13.02 7.75
CA LEU A 262 -1.01 -14.40 7.22
C LEU A 262 -0.96 -14.41 5.70
N LEU A 263 -1.76 -13.59 5.02
CA LEU A 263 -1.72 -13.50 3.56
C LEU A 263 -0.39 -12.94 3.04
N GLU A 264 0.20 -11.98 3.74
CA GLU A 264 1.52 -11.47 3.40
C GLU A 264 2.60 -12.54 3.52
N GLN A 265 2.55 -13.37 4.57
CA GLN A 265 3.47 -14.49 4.73
C GLN A 265 3.34 -15.49 3.57
N LEU A 266 2.11 -15.81 3.16
CA LEU A 266 1.85 -16.70 2.02
C LEU A 266 2.33 -16.07 0.71
N ARG A 267 2.04 -14.78 0.49
CA ARG A 267 2.53 -14.03 -0.65
C ARG A 267 4.04 -14.12 -0.77
N SER A 268 4.73 -13.90 0.32
CA SER A 268 6.20 -13.89 0.36
C SER A 268 6.83 -15.24 0.09
N GLN A 269 6.11 -16.33 0.29
CA GLN A 269 6.63 -17.71 0.16
C GLN A 269 6.11 -18.43 -1.07
N ASP A 270 4.80 -18.39 -1.32
CA ASP A 270 4.15 -19.22 -2.36
C ASP A 270 3.73 -18.46 -3.62
N TRP A 271 3.43 -17.14 -3.47
CA TRP A 271 2.86 -16.36 -4.57
C TRP A 271 3.89 -15.50 -5.28
N ARG A 272 5.18 -15.78 -5.07
CA ARG A 272 6.27 -15.20 -5.87
C ARG A 272 6.33 -15.85 -7.25
N GLU A 273 6.78 -15.08 -8.23
CA GLU A 273 7.12 -15.62 -9.52
C GLU A 273 8.51 -16.28 -9.49
N GLU A 274 8.72 -17.26 -10.38
CA GLU A 274 9.98 -18.02 -10.47
C GLU A 274 11.18 -17.14 -10.85
N ASP A 275 10.93 -16.02 -11.52
CA ASP A 275 11.95 -15.04 -11.93
C ASP A 275 12.29 -14.00 -10.83
N GLY A 276 11.69 -14.12 -9.66
CA GLY A 276 11.93 -13.25 -8.50
C GLY A 276 11.33 -11.84 -8.63
N ARG A 277 10.56 -11.57 -9.70
CA ARG A 277 9.87 -10.30 -9.87
C ARG A 277 8.50 -10.36 -9.22
N ASP A 278 8.14 -9.31 -8.48
CA ASP A 278 6.89 -9.29 -7.71
C ASP A 278 5.69 -9.01 -8.62
N GLY A 279 4.84 -10.02 -8.85
CA GLY A 279 3.52 -9.83 -9.46
C GLY A 279 2.52 -9.22 -8.48
N LEU A 280 2.51 -9.72 -7.23
CA LEU A 280 1.66 -9.24 -6.15
C LEU A 280 2.54 -8.63 -5.05
N THR A 281 2.33 -7.34 -4.74
CA THR A 281 3.08 -6.62 -3.70
C THR A 281 2.29 -6.55 -2.40
N PHE A 282 2.96 -6.21 -1.29
CA PHE A 282 2.28 -5.96 -0.03
C PHE A 282 1.28 -4.79 -0.13
N ASN A 283 1.58 -3.78 -0.95
CA ASN A 283 0.64 -2.68 -1.18
C ASN A 283 -0.69 -3.15 -1.80
N HIS A 284 -0.67 -4.15 -2.67
CA HIS A 284 -1.90 -4.76 -3.20
C HIS A 284 -2.73 -5.40 -2.07
N LEU A 285 -2.09 -6.11 -1.14
CA LEU A 285 -2.78 -6.72 0.01
C LEU A 285 -3.35 -5.67 0.97
N LYS A 286 -2.67 -4.52 1.16
CA LYS A 286 -3.21 -3.38 1.91
C LYS A 286 -4.52 -2.90 1.28
N MET A 287 -4.57 -2.73 -0.05
CA MET A 287 -5.79 -2.33 -0.75
C MET A 287 -6.91 -3.36 -0.59
N VAL A 288 -6.58 -4.65 -0.70
CA VAL A 288 -7.54 -5.74 -0.47
C VAL A 288 -8.13 -5.66 0.95
N LEU A 289 -7.31 -5.42 1.97
CA LEU A 289 -7.80 -5.26 3.35
C LEU A 289 -8.72 -4.05 3.51
N LEU A 290 -8.36 -2.89 2.95
CA LEU A 290 -9.17 -1.69 3.04
C LEU A 290 -10.52 -1.88 2.35
N TRP A 291 -10.54 -2.46 1.14
CA TRP A 291 -11.77 -2.82 0.44
C TRP A 291 -12.59 -3.86 1.21
N SER A 292 -11.95 -4.88 1.78
CA SER A 292 -12.66 -5.88 2.59
C SER A 292 -13.28 -5.26 3.84
N THR A 293 -12.63 -4.28 4.46
CA THR A 293 -13.17 -3.55 5.61
C THR A 293 -14.43 -2.74 5.25
N GLU A 294 -14.45 -2.12 4.06
CA GLU A 294 -15.64 -1.40 3.55
C GLU A 294 -16.76 -2.36 3.14
N LEU A 295 -16.42 -3.47 2.48
CA LEU A 295 -17.39 -4.46 1.98
C LEU A 295 -18.05 -5.26 3.10
N PHE A 296 -17.32 -5.52 4.18
CA PHE A 296 -17.77 -6.25 5.35
C PHE A 296 -17.73 -5.34 6.59
N PRO A 297 -18.67 -4.39 6.71
CA PRO A 297 -18.61 -3.37 7.76
C PRO A 297 -18.98 -3.87 9.15
N SER A 298 -19.70 -4.99 9.26
CA SER A 298 -20.19 -5.52 10.54
C SER A 298 -19.06 -6.16 11.35
N PRO A 299 -18.94 -5.89 12.67
CA PRO A 299 -17.97 -6.56 13.54
C PRO A 299 -18.11 -8.09 13.53
N GLU A 300 -19.33 -8.60 13.32
CA GLU A 300 -19.65 -10.02 13.25
C GLU A 300 -18.93 -10.73 12.08
N ASP A 301 -18.63 -10.00 11.03
CA ASP A 301 -17.87 -10.52 9.88
C ASP A 301 -16.42 -10.87 10.23
N TRP A 302 -15.90 -10.30 11.32
CA TRP A 302 -14.50 -10.38 11.71
C TRP A 302 -14.30 -11.06 13.07
N GLN A 303 -15.20 -11.94 13.49
CA GLN A 303 -15.13 -12.61 14.79
C GLN A 303 -14.02 -13.65 14.89
N ASP A 304 -13.72 -14.30 13.78
CA ASP A 304 -12.70 -15.35 13.74
C ASP A 304 -11.68 -15.13 12.63
N LEU A 305 -10.49 -15.71 12.84
CA LEU A 305 -9.33 -15.49 11.96
C LEU A 305 -9.52 -16.15 10.59
N GLU A 306 -10.10 -17.37 10.55
CA GLU A 306 -10.33 -18.08 9.32
C GLU A 306 -11.25 -17.28 8.39
N GLY A 307 -12.37 -16.79 8.92
CA GLY A 307 -13.27 -15.97 8.16
C GLY A 307 -12.73 -14.63 7.73
N SER A 308 -11.92 -14.04 8.57
CA SER A 308 -11.22 -12.81 8.20
C SER A 308 -10.28 -13.04 7.01
N VAL A 309 -9.52 -14.15 7.01
CA VAL A 309 -8.65 -14.53 5.89
C VAL A 309 -9.47 -14.78 4.61
N TYR A 310 -10.59 -15.50 4.71
CA TYR A 310 -11.41 -15.78 3.53
C TYR A 310 -12.07 -14.53 2.94
N ARG A 311 -12.43 -13.54 3.74
CA ARG A 311 -12.92 -12.23 3.25
C ARG A 311 -11.88 -11.50 2.41
N LEU A 312 -10.62 -11.54 2.83
CA LEU A 312 -9.53 -11.01 2.02
C LEU A 312 -9.32 -11.84 0.74
N LEU A 313 -9.37 -13.18 0.85
CA LEU A 313 -9.16 -14.08 -0.29
C LEU A 313 -10.21 -13.90 -1.39
N VAL A 314 -11.49 -13.77 -1.06
CA VAL A 314 -12.52 -13.61 -2.10
C VAL A 314 -12.40 -12.27 -2.81
N VAL A 315 -12.01 -11.21 -2.11
CA VAL A 315 -11.73 -9.89 -2.73
C VAL A 315 -10.49 -10.00 -3.63
N LEU A 316 -9.42 -10.62 -3.16
CA LEU A 316 -8.20 -10.82 -3.95
C LEU A 316 -8.45 -11.68 -5.19
N LEU A 317 -9.15 -12.81 -5.06
CA LEU A 317 -9.53 -13.69 -6.18
C LEU A 317 -10.33 -12.93 -7.23
N ARG A 318 -11.29 -12.10 -6.81
CA ARG A 318 -12.06 -11.26 -7.71
C ARG A 318 -11.17 -10.27 -8.46
N CYS A 319 -10.24 -9.62 -7.75
CA CYS A 319 -9.30 -8.68 -8.35
C CYS A 319 -8.39 -9.36 -9.39
N LEU A 320 -7.88 -10.55 -9.07
CA LEU A 320 -7.03 -11.33 -9.97
C LEU A 320 -7.81 -11.84 -11.20
N ALA A 321 -9.03 -12.37 -11.01
CA ALA A 321 -9.87 -12.88 -12.09
C ALA A 321 -10.26 -11.79 -13.10
N THR A 322 -10.47 -10.56 -12.63
CA THR A 322 -10.83 -9.41 -13.47
C THR A 322 -9.64 -8.56 -13.87
N GLN A 323 -8.43 -8.89 -13.40
CA GLN A 323 -7.20 -8.09 -13.58
C GLN A 323 -7.41 -6.62 -13.18
N ARG A 324 -8.23 -6.40 -12.15
CA ARG A 324 -8.57 -5.08 -11.65
C ARG A 324 -8.56 -5.03 -10.12
N LEU A 325 -7.60 -4.28 -9.59
CA LEU A 325 -7.56 -3.87 -8.19
C LEU A 325 -7.62 -2.34 -8.13
N PRO A 326 -8.78 -1.75 -7.82
CA PRO A 326 -8.89 -0.31 -7.67
C PRO A 326 -8.07 0.18 -6.48
N HIS A 327 -7.35 1.29 -6.64
CA HIS A 327 -6.72 1.95 -5.51
C HIS A 327 -7.81 2.46 -4.54
N PHE A 328 -7.66 2.25 -3.24
CA PHE A 328 -8.75 2.52 -2.28
C PHE A 328 -9.17 4.01 -2.24
N LEU A 329 -8.20 4.93 -2.30
CA LEU A 329 -8.47 6.38 -2.32
C LEU A 329 -8.77 6.92 -3.73
N HIS A 330 -8.31 6.23 -4.79
CA HIS A 330 -8.44 6.62 -6.19
C HIS A 330 -8.97 5.44 -7.02
N PRO A 331 -10.27 5.09 -6.93
CA PRO A 331 -10.85 3.88 -7.54
C PRO A 331 -10.78 3.82 -9.06
N GLU A 332 -10.57 4.97 -9.71
CA GLU A 332 -10.30 5.08 -11.14
C GLU A 332 -8.96 4.46 -11.53
N GLN A 333 -8.00 4.45 -10.60
CA GLN A 333 -6.69 3.86 -10.79
C GLN A 333 -6.73 2.35 -10.56
N ASN A 334 -6.39 1.57 -11.58
CA ASN A 334 -6.19 0.14 -11.45
C ASN A 334 -4.73 -0.17 -11.09
N LEU A 335 -4.49 -0.79 -9.94
CA LEU A 335 -3.14 -1.14 -9.48
C LEU A 335 -2.56 -2.35 -10.21
N PHE A 336 -3.38 -3.12 -10.90
CA PHE A 336 -2.96 -4.21 -11.76
C PHE A 336 -2.66 -3.76 -13.20
N GLN A 337 -2.27 -2.51 -13.39
CA GLN A 337 -1.76 -2.03 -14.67
C GLN A 337 -0.29 -2.47 -14.82
N GLY A 338 -0.03 -3.31 -15.81
CA GLY A 338 1.32 -3.83 -16.07
C GLY A 338 1.26 -5.04 -16.98
N ASP A 339 1.93 -6.10 -16.61
CA ASP A 339 1.96 -7.35 -17.37
C ASP A 339 0.77 -8.26 -16.99
N PRO A 340 -0.26 -8.38 -17.86
CA PRO A 340 -1.43 -9.23 -17.59
C PRO A 340 -1.07 -10.71 -17.43
N HIS A 341 0.02 -11.16 -18.05
CA HIS A 341 0.44 -12.56 -17.99
C HIS A 341 0.93 -12.94 -16.59
N ARG A 342 1.58 -12.01 -15.88
CA ARG A 342 2.05 -12.24 -14.50
C ARG A 342 0.93 -12.46 -13.53
N LEU A 343 -0.10 -11.60 -13.58
CA LEU A 343 -1.27 -11.76 -12.71
C LEU A 343 -2.08 -13.02 -13.04
N ALA A 344 -2.09 -13.43 -14.31
CA ALA A 344 -2.75 -14.67 -14.72
C ALA A 344 -2.09 -15.92 -14.09
N SER A 345 -0.77 -15.90 -13.86
CA SER A 345 -0.06 -17.01 -13.19
C SER A 345 -0.36 -17.10 -11.69
N LEU A 346 -0.70 -15.98 -11.06
CA LEU A 346 -1.00 -15.91 -9.62
C LEU A 346 -2.41 -16.42 -9.29
N TYR A 347 -3.37 -16.19 -10.16
CA TYR A 347 -4.76 -16.59 -9.91
C TYR A 347 -4.89 -18.07 -9.52
N PRO A 348 -4.32 -19.06 -10.27
CA PRO A 348 -4.40 -20.47 -9.90
C PRO A 348 -3.74 -20.78 -8.54
N LYS A 349 -2.66 -20.07 -8.17
CA LYS A 349 -1.97 -20.27 -6.88
C LYS A 349 -2.87 -19.83 -5.72
N VAL A 350 -3.48 -18.66 -5.83
CA VAL A 350 -4.41 -18.13 -4.80
C VAL A 350 -5.69 -18.95 -4.74
N GLU A 351 -6.23 -19.37 -5.90
CA GLU A 351 -7.40 -20.24 -5.97
C GLU A 351 -7.13 -21.60 -5.29
N ALA A 352 -6.00 -22.23 -5.59
CA ALA A 352 -5.61 -23.50 -4.97
C ALA A 352 -5.47 -23.36 -3.44
N PHE A 353 -4.91 -22.26 -2.96
CA PHE A 353 -4.85 -21.97 -1.53
C PHE A 353 -6.25 -21.82 -0.92
N ALA A 354 -7.15 -21.08 -1.55
CA ALA A 354 -8.51 -20.88 -1.05
C ALA A 354 -9.31 -22.17 -0.91
N TRP A 355 -9.06 -23.14 -1.81
CA TRP A 355 -9.73 -24.46 -1.77
C TRP A 355 -9.14 -25.43 -0.76
N ASP A 356 -7.83 -25.45 -0.56
CA ASP A 356 -7.13 -26.33 0.38
C ASP A 356 -6.02 -25.60 1.14
N PRO A 357 -6.38 -24.65 2.02
CA PRO A 357 -5.37 -23.91 2.79
C PRO A 357 -4.54 -24.85 3.68
N ALA A 358 -5.12 -25.96 4.12
CA ALA A 358 -4.43 -26.92 4.98
C ALA A 358 -3.18 -27.50 4.32
N ARG A 359 -3.18 -27.72 3.02
CA ARG A 359 -2.03 -28.21 2.26
C ARG A 359 -0.86 -27.23 2.32
N PHE A 360 -1.11 -25.92 2.11
CA PHE A 360 -0.10 -24.88 2.09
C PHE A 360 0.40 -24.53 3.48
N LEU A 361 -0.50 -24.41 4.46
CA LEU A 361 -0.15 -24.13 5.85
C LEU A 361 0.73 -25.22 6.47
N ARG A 362 0.57 -26.46 6.04
CA ARG A 362 1.44 -27.57 6.46
C ARG A 362 2.87 -27.41 6.00
N PHE A 363 3.07 -27.09 4.73
CA PHE A 363 4.38 -26.96 4.15
C PHE A 363 5.19 -25.87 4.84
N HIS A 364 4.55 -24.73 5.12
CA HIS A 364 5.21 -23.56 5.68
C HIS A 364 5.27 -23.54 7.21
N PHE A 365 4.36 -24.24 7.88
CA PHE A 365 4.22 -24.18 9.34
C PHE A 365 4.32 -25.56 10.02
N GLY A 366 4.63 -26.60 9.28
CA GLY A 366 4.91 -27.94 9.85
C GLY A 366 3.70 -28.63 10.48
N LEU A 367 2.49 -28.35 10.03
CA LEU A 367 1.26 -28.92 10.61
C LEU A 367 0.91 -30.33 10.07
N PRO A 368 0.28 -31.22 10.86
CA PRO A 368 -0.02 -32.60 10.43
C PRO A 368 -1.09 -32.70 9.33
N THR A 369 -0.98 -33.71 8.47
CA THR A 369 -1.76 -33.90 7.24
C THR A 369 -3.16 -34.50 7.42
N ARG A 370 -4.14 -33.97 6.67
CA ARG A 370 -5.33 -34.69 6.24
C ARG A 370 -5.47 -34.54 4.72
N ALA A 371 -5.57 -35.66 4.01
CA ALA A 371 -5.69 -35.66 2.57
C ALA A 371 -7.19 -35.68 2.20
N ASP A 372 -7.68 -34.58 1.66
CA ASP A 372 -8.88 -34.58 0.81
C ASP A 372 -8.76 -33.36 -0.10
N GLY A 373 -8.32 -33.58 -1.35
CA GLY A 373 -8.22 -32.51 -2.37
C GLY A 373 -9.63 -32.16 -2.84
N VAL A 374 -10.04 -30.92 -2.55
CA VAL A 374 -11.27 -30.35 -3.09
C VAL A 374 -10.96 -29.73 -4.45
N GLN A 375 -11.68 -30.14 -5.49
CA GLN A 375 -11.59 -29.54 -6.83
C GLN A 375 -12.36 -28.22 -6.89
N ALA A 376 -11.80 -27.23 -7.57
CA ALA A 376 -12.44 -25.93 -7.78
C ALA A 376 -13.76 -26.06 -8.53
N ASP A 377 -14.84 -25.51 -7.98
CA ASP A 377 -16.17 -25.53 -8.58
C ASP A 377 -16.21 -24.61 -9.82
N PRO A 378 -16.61 -25.13 -11.03
CA PRO A 378 -16.79 -24.31 -12.23
C PRO A 378 -17.75 -23.13 -12.04
N ALA A 379 -18.77 -23.28 -11.17
CA ALA A 379 -19.71 -22.19 -10.88
C ALA A 379 -19.04 -21.02 -10.17
N LEU A 380 -18.11 -21.27 -9.25
CA LEU A 380 -17.33 -20.21 -8.59
C LEU A 380 -16.45 -19.46 -9.60
N ARG A 381 -15.80 -20.17 -10.52
CA ARG A 381 -14.99 -19.54 -11.57
C ARG A 381 -15.82 -18.62 -12.45
N ALA A 382 -17.01 -19.05 -12.85
CA ALA A 382 -17.92 -18.22 -13.64
C ALA A 382 -18.33 -16.94 -12.88
N LEU A 383 -18.62 -17.05 -11.58
CA LEU A 383 -18.94 -15.90 -10.73
C LEU A 383 -17.78 -14.92 -10.62
N LEU A 384 -16.54 -15.40 -10.47
CA LEU A 384 -15.36 -14.56 -10.35
C LEU A 384 -15.04 -13.78 -11.63
N GLN A 385 -15.44 -14.30 -12.80
CA GLN A 385 -15.15 -13.70 -14.11
C GLN A 385 -16.22 -12.72 -14.60
N LEU A 386 -17.27 -12.45 -13.82
CA LEU A 386 -18.30 -11.49 -14.22
C LEU A 386 -17.71 -10.10 -14.49
N PRO A 387 -18.30 -9.30 -15.41
CA PRO A 387 -17.74 -8.03 -15.83
C PRO A 387 -17.44 -7.09 -14.66
N ALA A 388 -16.23 -6.59 -14.57
CA ALA A 388 -15.78 -5.71 -13.49
C ALA A 388 -16.42 -4.31 -13.50
N LYS A 389 -17.05 -3.93 -14.62
CA LYS A 389 -17.66 -2.60 -14.81
C LYS A 389 -19.04 -2.47 -14.15
N ASP A 390 -19.71 -3.57 -13.83
CA ASP A 390 -21.01 -3.52 -13.18
C ASP A 390 -20.81 -3.33 -11.66
N GLY A 391 -21.20 -2.18 -11.14
CA GLY A 391 -21.09 -1.84 -9.71
C GLY A 391 -21.88 -2.80 -8.80
N ALA A 392 -22.87 -3.56 -9.34
CA ALA A 392 -23.62 -4.55 -8.59
C ALA A 392 -22.76 -5.76 -8.17
N TYR A 393 -21.64 -6.00 -8.84
CA TYR A 393 -20.70 -7.08 -8.54
C TYR A 393 -19.56 -6.67 -7.63
N TRP A 394 -19.58 -5.45 -7.11
CA TRP A 394 -18.63 -4.95 -6.14
C TRP A 394 -19.37 -4.50 -4.87
N ASP A 395 -20.24 -5.38 -4.38
CA ASP A 395 -20.97 -5.16 -3.14
C ASP A 395 -20.88 -6.36 -2.20
N THR A 396 -21.32 -6.19 -0.97
CA THR A 396 -21.28 -7.21 0.08
C THR A 396 -22.01 -8.47 -0.32
N ALA A 397 -23.18 -8.39 -0.99
CA ALA A 397 -23.97 -9.54 -1.36
C ALA A 397 -23.26 -10.46 -2.37
N TYR A 398 -22.53 -9.87 -3.31
CA TYR A 398 -21.73 -10.65 -4.26
C TYR A 398 -20.61 -11.42 -3.55
N PHE A 399 -19.88 -10.78 -2.66
CA PHE A 399 -18.81 -11.44 -1.90
C PHE A 399 -19.35 -12.45 -0.90
N ASP A 400 -20.55 -12.24 -0.33
CA ASP A 400 -21.25 -13.24 0.48
C ASP A 400 -21.60 -14.51 -0.33
N VAL A 401 -22.00 -14.36 -1.59
CA VAL A 401 -22.21 -15.51 -2.49
C VAL A 401 -20.90 -16.26 -2.70
N LEU A 402 -19.80 -15.59 -2.95
CA LEU A 402 -18.49 -16.24 -3.12
C LEU A 402 -18.04 -16.99 -1.85
N LEU A 403 -18.21 -16.38 -0.67
CA LEU A 403 -17.91 -17.01 0.62
C LEU A 403 -18.76 -18.26 0.85
N SER A 404 -20.06 -18.19 0.51
CA SER A 404 -20.97 -19.33 0.60
C SER A 404 -20.56 -20.49 -0.31
N GLN A 405 -20.04 -20.20 -1.51
CA GLN A 405 -19.55 -21.22 -2.45
C GLN A 405 -18.28 -21.92 -1.93
N LEU A 406 -17.42 -21.22 -1.22
CA LEU A 406 -16.24 -21.81 -0.56
C LEU A 406 -16.60 -22.62 0.69
N GLN A 407 -17.89 -22.71 1.07
CA GLN A 407 -18.43 -23.48 2.20
C GLN A 407 -17.83 -23.14 3.56
N VAL A 408 -17.18 -21.99 3.68
CA VAL A 408 -16.52 -21.58 4.92
C VAL A 408 -17.48 -20.88 5.87
N TYR A 409 -18.52 -20.27 5.31
CA TYR A 409 -19.47 -19.44 6.04
C TYR A 409 -20.92 -19.69 5.68
N GLN A 410 -21.75 -19.74 6.73
CA GLN A 410 -23.18 -19.54 6.60
C GLN A 410 -23.53 -18.14 7.08
N ILE A 411 -23.94 -17.28 6.16
CA ILE A 411 -24.42 -15.95 6.48
C ILE A 411 -25.73 -16.05 7.28
N GLN A 412 -25.72 -15.60 8.52
CA GLN A 412 -26.86 -15.73 9.43
C GLN A 412 -27.88 -14.58 9.27
N ASP A 413 -27.42 -13.40 8.86
CA ASP A 413 -28.25 -12.23 8.68
C ASP A 413 -29.30 -12.43 7.57
N ALA A 414 -30.60 -12.22 7.90
CA ALA A 414 -31.70 -12.48 7.00
C ALA A 414 -31.72 -11.50 5.80
N THR A 415 -31.32 -10.25 6.02
CA THR A 415 -31.27 -9.24 4.96
C THR A 415 -30.19 -9.57 3.95
N ARG A 416 -29.01 -9.95 4.44
CA ARG A 416 -27.89 -10.39 3.58
C ARG A 416 -28.23 -11.63 2.81
N ARG A 417 -28.90 -12.64 3.42
CA ARG A 417 -29.38 -13.82 2.71
C ARG A 417 -30.39 -13.51 1.62
N SER A 418 -31.28 -12.55 1.86
CA SER A 418 -32.22 -12.10 0.85
C SER A 418 -31.53 -11.44 -0.32
N ALA A 419 -30.53 -10.57 -0.04
CA ALA A 419 -29.72 -9.94 -1.08
C ALA A 419 -28.94 -10.95 -1.91
N MET A 420 -28.32 -11.97 -1.27
CA MET A 420 -27.65 -13.09 -1.97
C MET A 420 -28.61 -13.85 -2.89
N SER A 421 -29.82 -14.19 -2.41
CA SER A 421 -30.82 -14.91 -3.19
C SER A 421 -31.30 -14.10 -4.40
N TRP A 422 -31.49 -12.80 -4.20
CA TRP A 422 -31.86 -11.88 -5.30
C TRP A 422 -30.75 -11.82 -6.34
N LEU A 423 -29.48 -11.67 -5.91
CA LEU A 423 -28.32 -11.63 -6.79
C LEU A 423 -28.16 -12.95 -7.57
N LEU A 424 -28.27 -14.11 -6.92
CA LEU A 424 -28.22 -15.41 -7.59
C LEU A 424 -29.32 -15.58 -8.63
N THR A 425 -30.52 -15.05 -8.37
CA THR A 425 -31.62 -15.08 -9.32
C THR A 425 -31.35 -14.20 -10.54
N LYS A 426 -30.74 -13.03 -10.33
CA LYS A 426 -30.29 -12.13 -11.40
C LYS A 426 -29.20 -12.80 -12.25
N LEU A 427 -28.18 -13.36 -11.61
CA LEU A 427 -27.06 -14.03 -12.28
C LEU A 427 -27.51 -15.22 -13.16
N ARG A 428 -28.47 -16.01 -12.70
CA ARG A 428 -29.04 -17.13 -13.49
C ARG A 428 -29.77 -16.66 -14.76
N ARG A 429 -30.25 -15.42 -14.80
CA ARG A 429 -30.86 -14.82 -15.98
C ARG A 429 -29.84 -14.28 -16.96
N ASP A 430 -28.75 -13.73 -16.45
CA ASP A 430 -27.72 -13.03 -17.23
C ASP A 430 -26.63 -13.95 -17.78
N ILE A 431 -26.44 -15.15 -17.18
CA ILE A 431 -25.52 -16.16 -17.65
C ILE A 431 -26.34 -17.26 -18.37
N PRO A 432 -26.35 -17.30 -19.71
CA PRO A 432 -26.91 -18.43 -20.41
C PRO A 432 -26.07 -19.66 -20.04
N LEU A 433 -26.68 -20.62 -19.35
CA LEU A 433 -26.11 -21.94 -19.13
C LEU A 433 -25.72 -22.51 -20.48
N GLN A 434 -24.43 -22.52 -20.79
CA GLN A 434 -23.90 -23.35 -21.86
C GLN A 434 -24.10 -24.80 -21.40
N SER A 435 -25.14 -25.40 -21.94
CA SER A 435 -25.45 -26.82 -21.85
C SER A 435 -24.40 -27.68 -22.55
#